data_bb508052bd8f84160f2cc9383f596335
#
_entry.id   bb508052bd8f84160f2cc9383f596335
#
_cell.length_a   1.000
_cell.length_b   1.000
_cell.length_c   1.000
_cell.angle_alpha   90.00
_cell.angle_beta   90.00
_cell.angle_gamma   90.00
#
_symmetry.space_group_name_H-M   'P 1'
#
loop_
_entity.id
_entity.type
_entity.pdbx_description
1 polymer ?
#
loop_
_entity_poly.entity_id
_entity_poly.type
_entity_poly.pdbx_seq_one_letter_code
_entity_poly.pdbx_strand_id
1 'polypeptide(L)'
;MGKFIDIKIEKDRKQNTVILMWNPSISSYTMDRFEEDLMYLADGWVSDDFNWSVWEHDKARNGDKFFMIKVGPGPNGIVMSGEFTSEPYKGEDWSGKGRQVFYMDMELKEMIHPDRCPLLTSETLAAEIPDFVWDKGHSGQLLTEEQADKLQELWDKYLDENSVIFIPRAARSED
;
A
#
# COMPACT_ATOMS: atom_id res chain seq x y z
N MET A 1 20.20 -12.02 -28.67
CA MET A 1 19.87 -10.61 -29.02
C MET A 1 18.48 -10.22 -28.55
N GLY A 2 17.42 -10.96 -28.86
CA GLY A 2 16.07 -10.67 -28.39
C GLY A 2 15.96 -10.60 -26.89
N LYS A 3 16.62 -11.49 -26.18
CA LYS A 3 16.62 -11.56 -24.73
C LYS A 3 17.23 -10.31 -24.08
N PHE A 4 18.27 -9.75 -24.71
CA PHE A 4 18.91 -8.52 -24.23
C PHE A 4 17.98 -7.31 -24.42
N ILE A 5 17.26 -7.25 -25.53
CA ILE A 5 16.29 -6.20 -25.82
C ILE A 5 15.13 -6.26 -24.84
N ASP A 6 14.63 -7.45 -24.51
CA ASP A 6 13.54 -7.64 -23.55
C ASP A 6 13.92 -7.16 -22.16
N ILE A 7 15.14 -7.45 -21.71
CA ILE A 7 15.64 -6.98 -20.41
C ILE A 7 15.70 -5.46 -20.37
N LYS A 8 16.12 -4.83 -21.46
CA LYS A 8 16.19 -3.37 -21.54
C LYS A 8 14.81 -2.75 -21.50
N ILE A 9 13.84 -3.33 -22.19
CA ILE A 9 12.44 -2.86 -22.16
C ILE A 9 11.86 -2.94 -20.75
N GLU A 10 12.11 -4.03 -20.05
CA GLU A 10 11.65 -4.19 -18.66
C GLU A 10 12.26 -3.17 -17.71
N LYS A 11 13.55 -2.88 -17.89
CA LYS A 11 14.24 -1.86 -17.07
C LYS A 11 13.68 -0.46 -17.30
N ASP A 12 13.27 -0.19 -18.53
CA ASP A 12 12.73 1.11 -18.91
C ASP A 12 11.23 1.22 -18.59
N ARG A 13 10.60 0.12 -18.17
CA ARG A 13 9.19 0.11 -17.79
C ARG A 13 8.98 1.00 -16.57
N LYS A 14 8.08 1.95 -16.69
CA LYS A 14 7.75 2.84 -15.60
C LYS A 14 6.98 2.08 -14.51
N GLN A 15 7.36 2.30 -13.26
CA GLN A 15 6.70 1.75 -12.09
C GLN A 15 5.28 2.30 -11.98
N ASN A 16 4.30 1.41 -11.83
CA ASN A 16 2.93 1.81 -11.55
C ASN A 16 2.75 2.04 -10.04
N THR A 17 1.70 2.79 -9.70
CA THR A 17 1.27 2.97 -8.32
C THR A 17 -0.13 2.39 -8.16
N VAL A 18 -0.28 1.51 -7.19
CA VAL A 18 -1.51 0.76 -6.93
C VAL A 18 -2.08 1.19 -5.58
N ILE A 19 -3.37 1.45 -5.54
CA ILE A 19 -4.05 1.83 -4.30
C ILE A 19 -4.79 0.61 -3.76
N LEU A 20 -4.39 0.20 -2.56
CA LEU A 20 -5.05 -0.85 -1.80
C LEU A 20 -5.99 -0.23 -0.78
N MET A 21 -7.09 -0.90 -0.49
CA MET A 21 -8.06 -0.43 0.50
C MET A 21 -8.25 -1.47 1.57
N TRP A 22 -8.30 -1.01 2.83
CA TRP A 22 -8.39 -1.86 3.99
C TRP A 22 -9.41 -1.31 4.98
N ASN A 23 -10.43 -2.12 5.28
CA ASN A 23 -11.39 -1.81 6.33
C ASN A 23 -11.20 -2.82 7.46
N PRO A 24 -10.52 -2.43 8.55
CA PRO A 24 -10.23 -3.38 9.63
C PRO A 24 -11.46 -3.91 10.35
N SER A 25 -12.62 -3.26 10.20
CA SER A 25 -13.86 -3.73 10.83
C SER A 25 -14.44 -4.97 10.17
N ILE A 26 -14.05 -5.26 8.91
CA ILE A 26 -14.58 -6.40 8.16
C ILE A 26 -13.48 -7.30 7.57
N SER A 27 -12.23 -6.87 7.60
CA SER A 27 -11.11 -7.59 7.01
C SER A 27 -10.60 -8.69 7.92
N SER A 28 -10.08 -9.76 7.32
CA SER A 28 -9.31 -10.76 8.08
C SER A 28 -7.98 -10.21 8.57
N TYR A 29 -7.47 -9.15 7.94
CA TYR A 29 -6.31 -8.41 8.44
C TYR A 29 -6.81 -7.42 9.49
N THR A 30 -6.62 -7.76 10.75
CA THR A 30 -7.16 -7.00 11.89
C THR A 30 -6.22 -5.88 12.32
N MET A 31 -6.72 -4.95 13.14
CA MET A 31 -5.85 -3.95 13.77
C MET A 31 -4.75 -4.58 14.61
N ASP A 32 -5.04 -5.68 15.29
CA ASP A 32 -4.02 -6.38 16.08
C ASP A 32 -2.88 -6.88 15.19
N ARG A 33 -3.19 -7.43 14.04
CA ARG A 33 -2.18 -7.87 13.08
C ARG A 33 -1.41 -6.70 12.49
N PHE A 34 -2.09 -5.60 12.21
CA PHE A 34 -1.46 -4.37 11.75
C PHE A 34 -0.44 -3.88 12.79
N GLU A 35 -0.81 -3.85 14.05
CA GLU A 35 0.10 -3.45 15.12
C GLU A 35 1.30 -4.37 15.25
N GLU A 36 1.10 -5.69 15.10
CA GLU A 36 2.20 -6.64 15.09
C GLU A 36 3.17 -6.38 13.94
N ASP A 37 2.65 -6.17 12.73
CA ASP A 37 3.48 -5.88 11.57
C ASP A 37 4.22 -4.55 11.74
N LEU A 38 3.56 -3.56 12.32
CA LEU A 38 4.20 -2.28 12.63
C LEU A 38 5.40 -2.47 13.56
N MET A 39 5.26 -3.31 14.57
CA MET A 39 6.36 -3.61 15.50
C MET A 39 7.49 -4.38 14.84
N TYR A 40 7.18 -5.33 13.96
CA TYR A 40 8.20 -6.05 13.20
C TYR A 40 8.97 -5.10 12.28
N LEU A 41 8.27 -4.23 11.59
CA LEU A 41 8.91 -3.22 10.73
C LEU A 41 9.78 -2.29 11.58
N ALA A 42 9.30 -1.95 12.76
CA ALA A 42 10.01 -1.15 13.76
C ALA A 42 11.35 -1.76 14.13
N ASP A 43 11.38 -3.08 14.28
CA ASP A 43 12.58 -3.83 14.67
C ASP A 43 13.48 -4.15 13.48
N GLY A 44 13.15 -3.63 12.30
CA GLY A 44 13.95 -3.85 11.09
C GLY A 44 13.68 -5.15 10.36
N TRP A 45 12.60 -5.85 10.71
CA TRP A 45 12.23 -7.07 10.01
C TRP A 45 11.54 -6.76 8.70
N VAL A 46 11.84 -7.56 7.69
CA VAL A 46 11.15 -7.53 6.40
C VAL A 46 10.14 -8.66 6.38
N SER A 47 8.88 -8.34 6.12
CA SER A 47 7.84 -9.36 6.02
C SER A 47 7.90 -10.01 4.64
N ASP A 48 8.16 -11.32 4.61
CA ASP A 48 8.26 -12.08 3.37
C ASP A 48 6.93 -12.69 2.92
N ASP A 49 5.96 -12.72 3.80
CA ASP A 49 4.69 -13.43 3.57
C ASP A 49 3.47 -12.51 3.56
N PHE A 50 3.68 -11.22 3.49
CA PHE A 50 2.57 -10.27 3.39
C PHE A 50 2.06 -10.22 1.94
N ASN A 51 0.76 -10.33 1.76
CA ASN A 51 0.14 -10.26 0.44
C ASN A 51 -1.23 -9.60 0.54
N TRP A 52 -1.75 -9.17 -0.60
CA TRP A 52 -3.04 -8.50 -0.68
C TRP A 52 -3.70 -8.78 -2.03
N SER A 53 -5.01 -8.73 -2.07
CA SER A 53 -5.75 -8.91 -3.31
C SER A 53 -5.66 -7.64 -4.17
N VAL A 54 -5.50 -7.84 -5.48
CA VAL A 54 -5.32 -6.74 -6.44
C VAL A 54 -6.35 -6.84 -7.55
N TRP A 55 -7.25 -5.87 -7.61
CA TRP A 55 -8.34 -5.86 -8.60
C TRP A 55 -7.82 -5.73 -10.03
N GLU A 56 -6.92 -4.78 -10.29
CA GLU A 56 -6.31 -4.60 -11.62
C GLU A 56 -5.04 -5.44 -11.79
N HIS A 57 -5.14 -6.71 -11.43
CA HIS A 57 -4.03 -7.65 -11.50
C HIS A 57 -3.47 -7.84 -12.92
N ASP A 58 -4.27 -7.59 -13.95
CA ASP A 58 -3.83 -7.68 -15.33
C ASP A 58 -2.83 -6.57 -15.72
N LYS A 59 -2.76 -5.51 -14.93
CA LYS A 59 -1.88 -4.36 -15.19
C LYS A 59 -0.75 -4.24 -14.17
N ALA A 60 -0.97 -4.68 -12.93
CA ALA A 60 0.03 -4.61 -11.88
C ALA A 60 1.15 -5.63 -12.11
N ARG A 61 2.38 -5.29 -11.73
CA ARG A 61 3.57 -6.10 -11.95
C ARG A 61 4.50 -6.04 -10.75
N ASN A 62 5.34 -7.04 -10.62
CA ASN A 62 6.43 -7.05 -9.66
C ASN A 62 7.22 -5.75 -9.74
N GLY A 63 7.51 -5.14 -8.61
CA GLY A 63 8.23 -3.87 -8.52
C GLY A 63 7.33 -2.64 -8.53
N ASP A 64 6.04 -2.80 -8.75
CA ASP A 64 5.11 -1.67 -8.65
C ASP A 64 4.97 -1.24 -7.20
N LYS A 65 4.69 0.05 -7.02
CA LYS A 65 4.49 0.66 -5.71
C LYS A 65 3.05 0.53 -5.28
N PHE A 66 2.84 0.41 -3.96
CA PHE A 66 1.49 0.48 -3.42
C PHE A 66 1.39 1.47 -2.26
N PHE A 67 0.20 1.99 -2.09
CA PHE A 67 -0.23 2.68 -0.87
C PHE A 67 -1.51 2.03 -0.40
N MET A 68 -1.61 1.76 0.89
CA MET A 68 -2.82 1.21 1.48
C MET A 68 -3.57 2.28 2.23
N ILE A 69 -4.84 2.42 1.90
CA ILE A 69 -5.74 3.39 2.53
C ILE A 69 -6.67 2.66 3.50
N LYS A 70 -6.68 3.11 4.74
CA LYS A 70 -7.68 2.65 5.70
C LYS A 70 -9.00 3.33 5.38
N VAL A 71 -10.06 2.54 5.27
CA VAL A 71 -11.44 3.00 5.08
C VAL A 71 -12.32 2.47 6.21
N GLY A 72 -13.57 2.91 6.28
CA GLY A 72 -14.50 2.48 7.31
C GLY A 72 -14.47 3.38 8.54
N PRO A 73 -14.91 2.87 9.71
CA PRO A 73 -14.99 3.68 10.93
C PRO A 73 -13.63 4.16 11.42
N GLY A 74 -13.58 5.38 11.94
CA GLY A 74 -12.37 5.97 12.52
C GLY A 74 -11.59 6.82 11.52
N PRO A 75 -10.37 7.25 11.88
CA PRO A 75 -9.52 8.05 10.98
C PRO A 75 -9.17 7.27 9.72
N ASN A 76 -9.31 7.90 8.57
CA ASN A 76 -9.07 7.27 7.26
C ASN A 76 -8.00 8.04 6.46
N GLY A 77 -7.13 7.28 5.83
CA GLY A 77 -6.02 7.82 5.04
C GLY A 77 -4.98 6.75 4.79
N ILE A 78 -3.83 7.15 4.31
CA ILE A 78 -2.73 6.22 4.02
C ILE A 78 -2.12 5.72 5.32
N VAL A 79 -2.10 4.41 5.49
CA VAL A 79 -1.54 3.74 6.67
C VAL A 79 -0.33 2.87 6.34
N MET A 80 -0.06 2.64 5.06
CA MET A 80 0.99 1.71 4.65
C MET A 80 1.48 2.04 3.26
N SER A 81 2.76 1.88 3.03
CA SER A 81 3.38 1.96 1.70
C SER A 81 4.42 0.88 1.52
N GLY A 82 4.73 0.57 0.27
CA GLY A 82 5.76 -0.41 -0.05
C GLY A 82 5.80 -0.73 -1.54
N GLU A 83 6.32 -1.90 -1.85
CA GLU A 83 6.45 -2.39 -3.22
C GLU A 83 5.98 -3.83 -3.34
N PHE A 84 5.44 -4.19 -4.49
CA PHE A 84 5.12 -5.58 -4.79
C PHE A 84 6.39 -6.36 -5.11
N THR A 85 6.46 -7.58 -4.58
CA THR A 85 7.64 -8.45 -4.72
C THR A 85 7.35 -9.71 -5.53
N SER A 86 6.16 -9.82 -6.11
CA SER A 86 5.78 -10.93 -6.99
C SER A 86 4.93 -10.41 -8.14
N GLU A 87 4.79 -11.24 -9.18
CA GLU A 87 3.73 -11.06 -10.18
C GLU A 87 2.41 -11.51 -9.56
N PRO A 88 1.27 -11.06 -10.11
CA PRO A 88 -0.03 -11.54 -9.61
C PRO A 88 -0.18 -13.04 -9.73
N TYR A 89 -0.76 -13.67 -8.72
CA TYR A 89 -1.06 -15.10 -8.72
C TYR A 89 -2.46 -15.35 -8.18
N LYS A 90 -3.08 -16.40 -8.68
CA LYS A 90 -4.42 -16.78 -8.29
C LYS A 90 -4.41 -17.44 -6.92
N GLY A 91 -5.33 -17.02 -6.05
CA GLY A 91 -5.47 -17.59 -4.72
C GLY A 91 -6.93 -17.80 -4.34
N GLU A 92 -7.16 -18.30 -3.15
CA GLU A 92 -8.51 -18.49 -2.63
C GLU A 92 -9.16 -17.16 -2.32
N ASP A 93 -10.49 -17.10 -2.54
CA ASP A 93 -11.27 -15.90 -2.20
C ASP A 93 -11.37 -15.77 -0.69
N TRP A 94 -10.71 -14.76 -0.14
CA TRP A 94 -10.71 -14.47 1.30
C TRP A 94 -12.11 -14.22 1.87
N SER A 95 -13.06 -13.80 1.02
CA SER A 95 -14.44 -13.54 1.44
C SER A 95 -15.30 -14.80 1.49
N GLY A 96 -14.83 -15.93 0.94
CA GLY A 96 -15.57 -17.18 0.91
C GLY A 96 -16.71 -17.21 -0.12
N LYS A 97 -16.80 -16.23 -1.01
CA LYS A 97 -17.87 -16.14 -2.00
C LYS A 97 -17.59 -16.91 -3.30
N GLY A 98 -16.45 -17.59 -3.38
CA GLY A 98 -16.08 -18.38 -4.54
C GLY A 98 -15.67 -17.59 -5.77
N ARG A 99 -15.26 -16.34 -5.58
CA ARG A 99 -14.78 -15.49 -6.68
C ARG A 99 -13.35 -15.84 -7.05
N GLN A 100 -12.96 -15.50 -8.25
CA GLN A 100 -11.56 -15.58 -8.67
C GLN A 100 -10.83 -14.36 -8.13
N VAL A 101 -9.82 -14.58 -7.29
CA VAL A 101 -9.06 -13.50 -6.65
C VAL A 101 -7.59 -13.67 -6.96
N PHE A 102 -6.93 -12.57 -7.30
CA PHE A 102 -5.50 -12.52 -7.55
C PHE A 102 -4.82 -11.72 -6.45
N TYR A 103 -3.70 -12.26 -6.00
CA TYR A 103 -2.89 -11.67 -4.93
C TYR A 103 -1.51 -11.31 -5.45
N MET A 104 -0.88 -10.38 -4.77
CA MET A 104 0.53 -10.07 -4.99
C MET A 104 1.23 -10.02 -3.63
N ASP A 105 2.44 -10.56 -3.59
CA ASP A 105 3.28 -10.43 -2.41
C ASP A 105 3.83 -9.02 -2.32
N MET A 106 4.06 -8.55 -1.11
CA MET A 106 4.41 -7.17 -0.84
C MET A 106 5.52 -7.07 0.19
N GLU A 107 6.36 -6.06 0.03
CA GLU A 107 7.31 -5.62 1.04
C GLU A 107 6.83 -4.30 1.62
N LEU A 108 6.62 -4.27 2.94
CA LEU A 108 6.19 -3.08 3.65
C LEU A 108 7.38 -2.17 3.90
N LYS A 109 7.26 -0.90 3.54
CA LYS A 109 8.32 0.09 3.77
C LYS A 109 7.96 1.08 4.86
N GLU A 110 6.72 1.50 4.90
CA GLU A 110 6.26 2.52 5.86
C GLU A 110 4.89 2.14 6.37
N MET A 111 4.68 2.32 7.67
CA MET A 111 3.39 2.07 8.31
C MET A 111 3.10 3.20 9.29
N ILE A 112 1.86 3.69 9.26
CA ILE A 112 1.40 4.79 10.10
C ILE A 112 0.20 4.31 10.91
N HIS A 113 0.31 4.36 12.23
CA HIS A 113 -0.81 3.94 13.09
C HIS A 113 -1.93 4.99 13.04
N PRO A 114 -3.14 4.61 12.61
CA PRO A 114 -4.21 5.58 12.35
C PRO A 114 -4.71 6.30 13.60
N ASP A 115 -4.59 5.68 14.78
CA ASP A 115 -5.07 6.27 16.04
C ASP A 115 -3.99 7.02 16.81
N ARG A 116 -2.73 6.89 16.40
CA ARG A 116 -1.59 7.48 17.12
C ARG A 116 -0.91 8.60 16.36
N CYS A 117 -1.13 8.68 15.07
CA CYS A 117 -0.47 9.65 14.19
C CYS A 117 -1.49 10.34 13.31
N PRO A 118 -1.28 11.61 12.99
CA PRO A 118 -2.08 12.24 11.94
C PRO A 118 -1.77 11.56 10.61
N LEU A 119 -2.80 11.31 9.81
CA LEU A 119 -2.66 10.64 8.53
C LEU A 119 -2.63 11.66 7.38
N LEU A 120 -2.07 11.25 6.24
CA LEU A 120 -2.41 11.86 4.97
C LEU A 120 -3.82 11.34 4.67
N THR A 121 -4.83 12.18 4.96
CA THR A 121 -6.22 11.74 5.02
C THR A 121 -6.86 11.54 3.65
N SER A 122 -7.88 10.69 3.61
CA SER A 122 -8.69 10.50 2.41
C SER A 122 -9.33 11.82 1.94
N GLU A 123 -9.69 12.69 2.87
CA GLU A 123 -10.25 14.01 2.55
C GLU A 123 -9.23 14.89 1.81
N THR A 124 -8.00 14.93 2.29
CA THR A 124 -6.91 15.65 1.61
C THR A 124 -6.63 15.05 0.24
N LEU A 125 -6.59 13.73 0.14
CA LEU A 125 -6.39 13.05 -1.15
C LEU A 125 -7.50 13.39 -2.13
N ALA A 126 -8.75 13.39 -1.70
CA ALA A 126 -9.88 13.73 -2.55
C ALA A 126 -9.82 15.20 -3.02
N ALA A 127 -9.33 16.11 -2.17
CA ALA A 127 -9.17 17.51 -2.53
C ALA A 127 -8.04 17.72 -3.52
N GLU A 128 -6.91 17.04 -3.34
CA GLU A 128 -5.70 17.22 -4.15
C GLU A 128 -5.70 16.40 -5.43
N ILE A 129 -6.34 15.23 -5.41
CA ILE A 129 -6.44 14.31 -6.55
C ILE A 129 -7.92 13.91 -6.71
N PRO A 130 -8.76 14.83 -7.20
CA PRO A 130 -10.21 14.60 -7.22
C PRO A 130 -10.71 13.58 -8.24
N ASP A 131 -9.87 13.17 -9.18
CA ASP A 131 -10.25 12.23 -10.24
C ASP A 131 -10.16 10.77 -9.83
N PHE A 132 -9.83 10.49 -8.59
CA PHE A 132 -9.78 9.13 -8.02
C PHE A 132 -10.70 9.08 -6.79
N VAL A 133 -11.34 7.92 -6.58
CA VAL A 133 -12.22 7.72 -5.41
C VAL A 133 -11.41 7.07 -4.29
N TRP A 134 -11.23 7.80 -3.19
CA TRP A 134 -10.30 7.45 -2.12
C TRP A 134 -10.95 6.75 -0.92
N ASP A 135 -12.26 6.71 -0.84
CA ASP A 135 -12.99 6.21 0.34
C ASP A 135 -13.76 4.91 0.10
N LYS A 136 -13.79 4.45 -1.13
CA LYS A 136 -14.51 3.22 -1.48
C LYS A 136 -14.05 2.71 -2.85
N GLY A 137 -14.49 1.52 -3.20
CA GLY A 137 -14.16 0.89 -4.46
C GLY A 137 -13.34 -0.37 -4.26
N HIS A 138 -12.86 -0.92 -5.37
CA HIS A 138 -12.06 -2.14 -5.33
C HIS A 138 -10.65 -1.86 -4.83
N SER A 139 -10.13 -2.75 -4.00
CA SER A 139 -8.73 -2.70 -3.58
C SER A 139 -7.84 -3.18 -4.73
N GLY A 140 -6.83 -2.39 -5.05
CA GLY A 140 -5.89 -2.76 -6.10
C GLY A 140 -6.14 -2.08 -7.43
N GLN A 141 -6.54 -0.81 -7.42
CA GLN A 141 -6.69 0.00 -8.61
C GLN A 141 -5.41 0.80 -8.88
N LEU A 142 -5.04 0.90 -10.15
CA LEU A 142 -3.89 1.69 -10.56
C LEU A 142 -4.24 3.17 -10.69
N LEU A 143 -3.31 4.01 -10.28
CA LEU A 143 -3.37 5.43 -10.58
C LEU A 143 -2.84 5.69 -11.99
N THR A 144 -3.29 6.78 -12.59
CA THR A 144 -2.62 7.31 -13.79
C THR A 144 -1.25 7.83 -13.39
N GLU A 145 -0.37 8.03 -14.36
CA GLU A 145 0.95 8.59 -14.11
C GLU A 145 0.88 9.94 -13.40
N GLU A 146 -0.02 10.81 -13.85
CA GLU A 146 -0.21 12.13 -13.26
C GLU A 146 -0.70 12.05 -11.81
N GLN A 147 -1.67 11.16 -11.55
CA GLN A 147 -2.17 10.93 -10.19
C GLN A 147 -1.07 10.37 -9.28
N ALA A 148 -0.29 9.43 -9.80
CA ALA A 148 0.81 8.80 -9.05
C ALA A 148 1.88 9.82 -8.70
N ASP A 149 2.26 10.68 -9.62
CA ASP A 149 3.25 11.72 -9.38
C ASP A 149 2.77 12.71 -8.31
N LYS A 150 1.50 13.09 -8.37
CA LYS A 150 0.91 13.99 -7.37
C LYS A 150 0.85 13.32 -5.99
N LEU A 151 0.47 12.05 -5.94
CA LEU A 151 0.43 11.32 -4.67
C LEU A 151 1.83 11.21 -4.07
N GLN A 152 2.83 10.90 -4.88
CA GLN A 152 4.21 10.80 -4.38
C GLN A 152 4.69 12.13 -3.80
N GLU A 153 4.35 13.23 -4.45
CA GLU A 153 4.67 14.57 -3.95
C GLU A 153 4.02 14.83 -2.59
N LEU A 154 2.73 14.51 -2.47
CA LEU A 154 2.00 14.65 -1.20
C LEU A 154 2.58 13.75 -0.10
N TRP A 155 2.95 12.53 -0.46
CA TRP A 155 3.51 11.57 0.47
C TRP A 155 4.88 12.00 0.97
N ASP A 156 5.74 12.45 0.08
CA ASP A 156 7.07 12.95 0.44
C ASP A 156 6.98 14.15 1.40
N LYS A 157 6.06 15.06 1.12
CA LYS A 157 5.79 16.19 2.00
C LYS A 157 5.28 15.74 3.36
N TYR A 158 4.35 14.78 3.37
CA TYR A 158 3.81 14.21 4.60
C TYR A 158 4.92 13.57 5.44
N LEU A 159 5.79 12.79 4.83
CA LEU A 159 6.90 12.15 5.52
C LEU A 159 7.86 13.18 6.11
N ASP A 160 8.16 14.24 5.37
CA ASP A 160 9.01 15.32 5.87
C ASP A 160 8.40 16.01 7.10
N GLU A 161 7.12 16.32 7.04
CA GLU A 161 6.42 17.02 8.12
C GLU A 161 6.20 16.14 9.35
N ASN A 162 6.15 14.83 9.18
CA ASN A 162 5.80 13.87 10.22
C ASN A 162 6.90 12.85 10.50
N SER A 163 8.14 13.12 10.09
CA SER A 163 9.25 12.16 10.16
C SER A 163 9.50 11.58 11.56
N VAL A 164 9.12 12.29 12.60
CA VAL A 164 9.28 11.85 13.99
C VAL A 164 8.14 10.94 14.44
N ILE A 165 6.97 11.07 13.84
CA ILE A 165 5.75 10.43 14.30
C ILE A 165 5.68 8.95 13.95
N PHE A 166 6.17 8.58 12.76
CA PHE A 166 6.11 7.19 12.30
C PHE A 166 7.41 6.43 12.52
N ILE A 167 8.38 7.04 13.23
CA ILE A 167 9.53 6.28 13.72
C ILE A 167 8.95 5.23 14.66
N PRO A 168 9.28 3.97 14.43
CA PRO A 168 8.72 2.87 15.20
C PRO A 168 8.92 3.09 16.69
N ARG A 169 7.90 2.77 17.46
CA ARG A 169 7.90 2.95 18.90
C ARG A 169 9.08 2.27 19.59
N ALA A 170 9.49 1.12 19.09
CA ALA A 170 10.65 0.39 19.61
C ALA A 170 11.93 1.21 19.48
N ALA A 171 12.15 1.90 18.34
CA ALA A 171 13.30 2.74 18.15
C ALA A 171 13.28 3.97 19.06
N ARG A 172 12.10 4.45 19.46
CA ARG A 172 11.96 5.59 20.37
C ARG A 172 12.12 5.21 21.84
N SER A 173 11.78 3.98 22.19
CA SER A 173 11.85 3.54 23.59
C SER A 173 13.28 3.24 24.07
N GLU A 174 14.26 3.22 23.17
CA GLU A 174 15.65 3.02 23.47
C GLU A 174 16.38 4.33 23.81
N ASP A 175 15.70 5.44 23.63
CA ASP A 175 16.21 6.75 24.03
C ASP A 175 16.08 6.93 25.56
#